data_d6d0d103fa4ce77919626c925fc0b507
#
_entry.id   d6d0d103fa4ce77919626c925fc0b507
#
_cell.length_a   1.000
_cell.length_b   1.000
_cell.length_c   1.000
_cell.angle_alpha   90.00
_cell.angle_beta   90.00
_cell.angle_gamma   90.00
#
_symmetry.space_group_name_H-M   'P 1'
#
loop_
_entity.id
_entity.type
_entity.pdbx_description
1 polymer ?
#
loop_
_entity_poly.entity_id
_entity_poly.type
_entity_poly.pdbx_seq_one_letter_code
_entity_poly.pdbx_strand_id
1 'polypeptide(L)'
;ELVTTVLSLTDRINLVKVTEGRYPEKYNECIADKLFLEKSGYQIGDTIKLTMGTDDELSDTLATDEFTIVGVGNTSYYLSDDRGTASIGNGTVDAFLVIPKEAFTLTAFTKIFVTVNGASALNCFSGKYEKLVDSVASNINTIAETRCNVRYDEFKNESGELIDKAETRFEEKKQKAMKQLESAYQQLSDATAELNSAQAEIDSRKQEIEDAQELLDLQEGSLDENRQKVEEAKKTLATLRAQ
;
A
#
# COMPACT_ATOMS: atom_id res chain seq x y z
N GLU A 1 -24.26 14.17 2.30
CA GLU A 1 -22.96 14.32 1.63
C GLU A 1 -22.93 15.68 0.95
N LEU A 2 -21.84 16.45 1.13
CA LEU A 2 -21.68 17.79 0.55
C LEU A 2 -20.40 17.84 -0.27
N VAL A 3 -20.48 18.45 -1.45
CA VAL A 3 -19.31 18.75 -2.28
C VAL A 3 -18.64 20.01 -1.77
N THR A 4 -17.39 19.90 -1.32
CA THR A 4 -16.66 21.02 -0.72
C THR A 4 -15.36 21.32 -1.46
N THR A 5 -15.05 22.61 -1.62
CA THR A 5 -13.72 23.05 -2.04
C THR A 5 -12.84 23.20 -0.79
N VAL A 6 -11.69 22.52 -0.80
CA VAL A 6 -10.70 22.66 0.27
C VAL A 6 -9.65 23.68 -0.15
N LEU A 7 -9.51 24.75 0.63
CA LEU A 7 -8.59 25.86 0.40
C LEU A 7 -7.47 25.86 1.44
N SER A 8 -6.27 26.23 1.02
CA SER A 8 -5.18 26.48 1.94
C SER A 8 -5.36 27.82 2.66
N LEU A 9 -5.08 27.84 3.95
CA LEU A 9 -4.99 29.09 4.72
C LEU A 9 -3.88 29.97 4.13
N THR A 10 -4.21 31.22 3.82
CA THR A 10 -3.32 32.21 3.23
C THR A 10 -3.05 33.36 4.17
N ASP A 11 -1.91 34.04 4.00
CA ASP A 11 -1.45 35.15 4.85
C ASP A 11 -1.46 36.52 4.17
N ARG A 12 -1.75 36.60 2.87
CA ARG A 12 -1.70 37.86 2.08
C ARG A 12 -2.92 38.16 1.22
N ILE A 13 -3.39 37.15 0.49
CA ILE A 13 -4.49 37.28 -0.49
C ILE A 13 -5.59 36.30 -0.08
N ASN A 14 -6.84 36.69 -0.32
CA ASN A 14 -8.00 35.87 0.01
C ASN A 14 -8.02 35.45 1.49
N LEU A 15 -7.67 36.40 2.34
CA LEU A 15 -7.64 36.16 3.78
C LEU A 15 -9.00 35.68 4.28
N VAL A 16 -8.96 34.71 5.18
CA VAL A 16 -10.15 34.25 5.88
C VAL A 16 -10.42 35.18 7.07
N LYS A 17 -11.63 35.69 7.17
CA LYS A 17 -12.11 36.37 8.35
C LYS A 17 -12.92 35.39 9.20
N VAL A 18 -12.34 34.95 10.31
CA VAL A 18 -13.05 34.12 11.28
C VAL A 18 -14.16 34.95 11.94
N THR A 19 -15.38 34.45 11.86
CA THR A 19 -16.56 35.06 12.46
C THR A 19 -16.94 34.45 13.80
N GLU A 20 -16.65 33.14 13.96
CA GLU A 20 -16.88 32.39 15.19
C GLU A 20 -15.73 31.41 15.41
N GLY A 21 -15.37 31.14 16.67
CA GLY A 21 -14.27 30.24 17.01
C GLY A 21 -12.89 30.88 16.84
N ARG A 22 -11.92 30.12 16.31
CA ARG A 22 -10.53 30.52 16.18
C ARG A 22 -9.90 30.06 14.85
N TYR A 23 -8.70 30.52 14.57
CA TYR A 23 -7.88 29.96 13.49
C TYR A 23 -7.34 28.57 13.85
N PRO A 24 -7.09 27.69 12.86
CA PRO A 24 -6.43 26.42 13.05
C PRO A 24 -5.02 26.58 13.63
N GLU A 25 -4.67 25.76 14.60
CA GLU A 25 -3.34 25.67 15.21
C GLU A 25 -2.65 24.36 14.85
N LYS A 26 -3.43 23.33 14.45
CA LYS A 26 -2.96 22.00 14.07
C LYS A 26 -3.31 21.72 12.62
N TYR A 27 -2.53 20.86 11.99
CA TYR A 27 -2.74 20.48 10.58
C TYR A 27 -4.10 19.80 10.30
N ASN A 28 -4.68 19.16 11.32
CA ASN A 28 -5.98 18.48 11.24
C ASN A 28 -7.16 19.32 11.76
N GLU A 29 -7.01 20.63 11.81
CA GLU A 29 -8.07 21.57 12.15
C GLU A 29 -8.49 22.35 10.92
N CYS A 30 -9.77 22.78 10.87
CA CYS A 30 -10.29 23.55 9.74
C CYS A 30 -11.18 24.71 10.18
N ILE A 31 -11.27 25.72 9.31
CA ILE A 31 -12.33 26.73 9.31
C ILE A 31 -13.36 26.29 8.30
N ALA A 32 -14.62 26.23 8.68
CA ALA A 32 -15.71 25.90 7.79
C ALA A 32 -16.42 27.15 7.26
N ASP A 33 -16.95 27.01 6.05
CA ASP A 33 -17.95 27.96 5.52
C ASP A 33 -19.22 27.90 6.38
N LYS A 34 -19.86 29.05 6.56
CA LYS A 34 -21.16 29.11 7.22
C LYS A 34 -22.20 28.21 6.53
N LEU A 35 -22.21 28.17 5.19
CA LEU A 35 -23.09 27.30 4.41
C LEU A 35 -22.84 25.82 4.67
N PHE A 36 -21.59 25.44 4.99
CA PHE A 36 -21.26 24.07 5.37
C PHE A 36 -22.01 23.65 6.63
N LEU A 37 -21.98 24.49 7.67
CA LEU A 37 -22.66 24.20 8.93
C LEU A 37 -24.19 24.16 8.76
N GLU A 38 -24.73 25.14 8.01
CA GLU A 38 -26.16 25.22 7.75
C GLU A 38 -26.72 23.99 7.00
N LYS A 39 -25.95 23.50 6.01
CA LYS A 39 -26.37 22.34 5.20
C LYS A 39 -26.11 20.99 5.90
N SER A 40 -25.03 20.88 6.67
CA SER A 40 -24.61 19.62 7.30
C SER A 40 -25.16 19.41 8.70
N GLY A 41 -25.42 20.49 9.43
CA GLY A 41 -25.79 20.46 10.85
C GLY A 41 -24.60 20.31 11.81
N TYR A 42 -23.36 20.27 11.31
CA TYR A 42 -22.16 20.25 12.15
C TYR A 42 -21.97 21.56 12.91
N GLN A 43 -21.20 21.50 14.00
CA GLN A 43 -20.88 22.63 14.88
C GLN A 43 -19.37 22.74 15.10
N ILE A 44 -18.94 23.87 15.65
CA ILE A 44 -17.55 24.04 16.11
C ILE A 44 -17.26 23.00 17.20
N GLY A 45 -16.17 22.26 17.02
CA GLY A 45 -15.73 21.14 17.87
C GLY A 45 -15.99 19.77 17.26
N ASP A 46 -16.88 19.68 16.27
CA ASP A 46 -17.13 18.40 15.59
C ASP A 46 -15.98 18.03 14.65
N THR A 47 -15.79 16.73 14.48
CA THR A 47 -14.85 16.18 13.49
C THR A 47 -15.59 15.74 12.24
N ILE A 48 -15.11 16.18 11.10
CA ILE A 48 -15.62 15.82 9.77
C ILE A 48 -14.65 14.90 9.07
N LYS A 49 -15.18 14.03 8.23
CA LYS A 49 -14.39 13.15 7.36
C LYS A 49 -14.55 13.57 5.92
N LEU A 50 -13.40 13.75 5.23
CA LEU A 50 -13.33 14.05 3.80
C LEU A 50 -13.09 12.76 3.02
N THR A 51 -13.70 12.69 1.85
CA THR A 51 -13.48 11.63 0.87
C THR A 51 -13.27 12.24 -0.50
N MET A 52 -12.51 11.58 -1.36
CA MET A 52 -12.48 11.95 -2.78
C MET A 52 -13.81 11.55 -3.42
N GLY A 53 -14.29 12.40 -4.32
CA GLY A 53 -15.46 12.07 -5.14
C GLY A 53 -15.12 11.29 -6.41
N THR A 54 -13.88 10.80 -6.51
CA THR A 54 -13.31 10.00 -7.61
C THR A 54 -12.71 8.71 -7.04
N ASP A 55 -12.17 7.86 -7.90
CA ASP A 55 -11.45 6.65 -7.51
C ASP A 55 -10.02 6.93 -6.97
N ASP A 56 -9.60 8.21 -6.93
CA ASP A 56 -8.30 8.60 -6.41
C ASP A 56 -8.23 8.50 -4.88
N GLU A 57 -7.04 8.25 -4.33
CA GLU A 57 -6.83 8.21 -2.90
C GLU A 57 -6.66 9.63 -2.32
N LEU A 58 -7.37 9.93 -1.24
CA LEU A 58 -7.28 11.23 -0.56
C LEU A 58 -5.86 11.51 -0.04
N SER A 59 -5.11 10.48 0.33
CA SER A 59 -3.73 10.54 0.80
C SER A 59 -2.76 11.18 -0.19
N ASP A 60 -3.08 11.16 -1.49
CA ASP A 60 -2.28 11.81 -2.53
C ASP A 60 -2.35 13.34 -2.46
N THR A 61 -3.38 13.87 -1.80
CA THR A 61 -3.64 15.32 -1.71
C THR A 61 -3.63 15.86 -0.30
N LEU A 62 -4.05 15.08 0.69
CA LEU A 62 -4.16 15.49 2.09
C LEU A 62 -3.46 14.49 3.03
N ALA A 63 -2.83 15.02 4.07
CA ALA A 63 -2.14 14.21 5.09
C ALA A 63 -3.10 13.47 6.05
N THR A 64 -4.37 13.88 6.09
CA THR A 64 -5.44 13.28 6.90
C THR A 64 -6.78 13.45 6.21
N ASP A 65 -7.68 12.53 6.46
CA ASP A 65 -9.08 12.57 6.02
C ASP A 65 -10.03 13.14 7.10
N GLU A 66 -9.54 13.33 8.33
CA GLU A 66 -10.34 13.82 9.46
C GLU A 66 -9.88 15.22 9.89
N PHE A 67 -10.83 16.15 9.96
CA PHE A 67 -10.60 17.53 10.36
C PHE A 67 -11.59 17.95 11.46
N THR A 68 -11.08 18.60 12.50
CA THR A 68 -11.91 19.21 13.55
C THR A 68 -12.26 20.65 13.15
N ILE A 69 -13.53 21.00 13.15
CA ILE A 69 -14.00 22.37 12.90
C ILE A 69 -13.65 23.21 14.12
N VAL A 70 -12.75 24.18 13.98
CA VAL A 70 -12.35 25.09 15.08
C VAL A 70 -12.83 26.51 14.90
N GLY A 71 -13.34 26.84 13.73
CA GLY A 71 -13.91 28.16 13.44
C GLY A 71 -14.82 28.16 12.23
N VAL A 72 -15.58 29.22 12.12
CA VAL A 72 -16.41 29.55 10.98
C VAL A 72 -15.90 30.86 10.39
N GLY A 73 -15.84 30.95 9.07
CA GLY A 73 -15.27 32.16 8.47
C GLY A 73 -15.72 32.38 7.02
N ASN A 74 -15.46 33.61 6.58
CA ASN A 74 -15.67 34.05 5.21
C ASN A 74 -14.32 34.42 4.57
N THR A 75 -14.24 34.27 3.25
CA THR A 75 -13.08 34.69 2.47
C THR A 75 -13.48 35.52 1.30
N SER A 76 -12.65 36.52 0.94
CA SER A 76 -12.84 37.33 -0.26
C SER A 76 -12.71 36.53 -1.57
N TYR A 77 -12.31 35.29 -1.52
CA TYR A 77 -12.33 34.40 -2.68
C TYR A 77 -13.75 34.16 -3.19
N TYR A 78 -14.74 34.12 -2.29
CA TYR A 78 -16.16 34.01 -2.62
C TYR A 78 -16.88 35.27 -2.25
N LEU A 79 -17.45 35.96 -3.26
CA LEU A 79 -18.17 37.21 -3.10
C LEU A 79 -19.70 37.03 -2.98
N SER A 80 -20.19 35.80 -3.14
CA SER A 80 -21.59 35.40 -3.04
C SER A 80 -21.73 34.02 -2.44
N ASP A 81 -22.94 33.54 -2.26
CA ASP A 81 -23.23 32.18 -1.81
C ASP A 81 -23.04 31.10 -2.89
N ASP A 82 -22.82 31.51 -4.14
CA ASP A 82 -22.42 30.62 -5.22
C ASP A 82 -20.93 30.23 -5.04
N ARG A 83 -20.67 28.92 -4.84
CA ARG A 83 -19.33 28.35 -4.66
C ARG A 83 -18.77 27.76 -5.95
N GLY A 84 -19.53 27.83 -7.05
CA GLY A 84 -19.14 27.35 -8.36
C GLY A 84 -19.55 25.90 -8.65
N THR A 85 -18.96 25.37 -9.72
CA THR A 85 -19.28 24.05 -10.25
C THR A 85 -18.23 23.01 -9.85
N ALA A 86 -18.67 21.75 -9.76
CA ALA A 86 -17.82 20.58 -9.53
C ALA A 86 -18.01 19.55 -10.64
N SER A 87 -17.03 18.70 -10.83
CA SER A 87 -17.13 17.51 -11.70
C SER A 87 -17.69 16.26 -10.99
N ILE A 88 -17.98 16.39 -9.70
CA ILE A 88 -18.45 15.33 -8.81
C ILE A 88 -19.80 15.70 -8.19
N GLY A 89 -20.45 14.73 -7.57
CA GLY A 89 -21.74 14.91 -6.90
C GLY A 89 -22.83 15.37 -7.87
N ASN A 90 -23.56 16.41 -7.48
CA ASN A 90 -24.63 17.01 -8.29
C ASN A 90 -24.13 18.08 -9.30
N GLY A 91 -22.81 18.24 -9.43
CA GLY A 91 -22.20 19.21 -10.34
C GLY A 91 -22.01 20.61 -9.74
N THR A 92 -22.33 20.81 -8.46
CA THR A 92 -22.17 22.10 -7.76
C THR A 92 -21.30 21.94 -6.52
N VAL A 93 -20.58 23.01 -6.18
CA VAL A 93 -19.86 23.11 -4.90
C VAL A 93 -20.83 23.66 -3.85
N ASP A 94 -21.01 22.93 -2.76
CA ASP A 94 -21.94 23.31 -1.70
C ASP A 94 -21.37 24.32 -0.70
N ALA A 95 -20.07 24.20 -0.43
CA ALA A 95 -19.38 25.00 0.58
C ALA A 95 -17.86 24.95 0.40
N PHE A 96 -17.12 25.65 1.24
CA PHE A 96 -15.68 25.54 1.33
C PHE A 96 -15.20 25.19 2.76
N LEU A 97 -14.00 24.63 2.81
CA LEU A 97 -13.23 24.43 4.04
C LEU A 97 -11.86 25.08 3.86
N VAL A 98 -11.32 25.66 4.92
CA VAL A 98 -9.96 26.22 4.90
C VAL A 98 -9.12 25.47 5.93
N ILE A 99 -8.04 24.90 5.47
CA ILE A 99 -7.11 24.08 6.27
C ILE A 99 -5.71 24.68 6.23
N PRO A 100 -4.84 24.38 7.20
CA PRO A 100 -3.43 24.76 7.16
C PRO A 100 -2.74 24.17 5.93
N LYS A 101 -1.74 24.87 5.41
CA LYS A 101 -0.96 24.41 4.25
C LYS A 101 -0.23 23.08 4.51
N GLU A 102 0.13 22.82 5.78
CA GLU A 102 0.79 21.61 6.23
C GLU A 102 -0.09 20.35 6.12
N ALA A 103 -1.39 20.53 5.93
CA ALA A 103 -2.33 19.44 5.71
C ALA A 103 -2.31 18.92 4.27
N PHE A 104 -1.71 19.67 3.33
CA PHE A 104 -1.58 19.24 1.93
C PHE A 104 -0.29 18.43 1.73
N THR A 105 -0.41 17.31 1.02
CA THR A 105 0.72 16.47 0.57
C THR A 105 1.21 16.83 -0.83
N LEU A 106 0.47 17.67 -1.54
CA LEU A 106 0.77 18.09 -2.92
C LEU A 106 2.14 18.79 -3.02
N THR A 107 2.92 18.41 -3.99
CA THR A 107 4.23 19.02 -4.30
C THR A 107 4.12 20.25 -5.18
N ALA A 108 2.94 20.55 -5.71
CA ALA A 108 2.68 21.68 -6.58
C ALA A 108 1.40 22.42 -6.17
N PHE A 109 1.38 23.73 -6.38
CA PHE A 109 0.18 24.55 -6.17
C PHE A 109 -0.81 24.33 -7.31
N THR A 110 -2.07 24.13 -6.99
CA THR A 110 -3.16 24.01 -7.99
C THR A 110 -3.64 25.39 -8.47
N LYS A 111 -3.46 26.43 -7.64
CA LYS A 111 -3.81 27.81 -7.96
C LYS A 111 -2.78 28.78 -7.40
N ILE A 112 -2.44 29.81 -8.19
CA ILE A 112 -1.54 30.88 -7.77
C ILE A 112 -2.27 32.20 -7.95
N PHE A 113 -2.36 32.99 -6.86
CA PHE A 113 -2.95 34.32 -6.86
C PHE A 113 -1.85 35.36 -6.88
N VAL A 114 -2.01 36.36 -7.75
CA VAL A 114 -1.02 37.43 -7.93
C VAL A 114 -1.67 38.78 -7.74
N THR A 115 -1.04 39.66 -6.98
CA THR A 115 -1.40 41.07 -6.93
C THR A 115 -0.46 41.88 -7.80
N VAL A 116 -1.03 42.87 -8.50
CA VAL A 116 -0.27 43.75 -9.38
C VAL A 116 -0.02 45.10 -8.66
N ASN A 117 1.26 45.42 -8.47
CA ASN A 117 1.65 46.66 -7.80
C ASN A 117 1.07 47.88 -8.55
N GLY A 118 0.43 48.78 -7.80
CA GLY A 118 -0.20 49.98 -8.34
C GLY A 118 -1.60 49.78 -8.92
N ALA A 119 -2.06 48.54 -9.11
CA ALA A 119 -3.41 48.28 -9.65
C ALA A 119 -4.52 48.74 -8.69
N SER A 120 -4.31 48.63 -7.39
CA SER A 120 -5.29 49.07 -6.35
C SER A 120 -5.56 50.56 -6.33
N ALA A 121 -4.67 51.40 -6.90
CA ALA A 121 -4.84 52.81 -7.03
C ALA A 121 -5.63 53.26 -8.30
N LEU A 122 -5.93 52.31 -9.18
CA LEU A 122 -6.63 52.52 -10.45
C LEU A 122 -8.08 52.04 -10.34
N ASN A 123 -8.95 52.72 -11.11
CA ASN A 123 -10.30 52.19 -11.30
C ASN A 123 -10.24 50.93 -12.16
N CYS A 124 -10.76 49.81 -11.60
CA CYS A 124 -10.72 48.47 -12.22
C CYS A 124 -11.44 48.41 -13.60
N PHE A 125 -12.31 49.36 -13.91
CA PHE A 125 -12.98 49.46 -15.20
C PHE A 125 -12.26 50.40 -16.18
N SER A 126 -11.06 50.89 -15.85
CA SER A 126 -10.30 51.79 -16.71
C SER A 126 -9.32 51.03 -17.60
N GLY A 127 -9.11 51.52 -18.83
CA GLY A 127 -8.09 50.98 -19.74
C GLY A 127 -6.65 51.13 -19.22
N LYS A 128 -6.41 51.96 -18.17
CA LYS A 128 -5.10 52.00 -17.48
C LYS A 128 -4.89 50.78 -16.57
N TYR A 129 -5.96 50.37 -15.86
CA TYR A 129 -5.94 49.15 -15.04
C TYR A 129 -5.71 47.93 -15.92
N GLU A 130 -6.51 47.78 -16.98
CA GLU A 130 -6.44 46.70 -17.93
C GLU A 130 -5.02 46.53 -18.51
N LYS A 131 -4.45 47.60 -19.06
CA LYS A 131 -3.09 47.61 -19.62
C LYS A 131 -2.02 47.20 -18.59
N LEU A 132 -2.15 47.66 -17.33
CA LEU A 132 -1.22 47.30 -16.28
C LEU A 132 -1.30 45.80 -15.93
N VAL A 133 -2.51 45.28 -15.77
CA VAL A 133 -2.74 43.87 -15.45
C VAL A 133 -2.32 42.98 -16.60
N ASP A 134 -2.66 43.32 -17.84
CA ASP A 134 -2.30 42.55 -19.03
C ASP A 134 -0.80 42.47 -19.25
N SER A 135 -0.07 43.58 -18.96
CA SER A 135 1.38 43.58 -19.02
C SER A 135 2.01 42.59 -18.07
N VAL A 136 1.49 42.51 -16.83
CA VAL A 136 1.98 41.54 -15.84
C VAL A 136 1.56 40.12 -16.20
N ALA A 137 0.33 39.93 -16.66
CA ALA A 137 -0.17 38.62 -17.11
C ALA A 137 0.67 38.08 -18.28
N SER A 138 0.99 38.95 -19.26
CA SER A 138 1.85 38.58 -20.39
C SER A 138 3.25 38.16 -19.94
N ASN A 139 3.84 38.88 -18.98
CA ASN A 139 5.13 38.51 -18.43
C ASN A 139 5.08 37.16 -17.71
N ILE A 140 4.02 36.89 -16.94
CA ILE A 140 3.82 35.59 -16.27
C ILE A 140 3.70 34.46 -17.31
N ASN A 141 2.90 34.66 -18.36
CA ASN A 141 2.73 33.68 -19.44
C ASN A 141 4.06 33.37 -20.16
N THR A 142 4.91 34.38 -20.38
CA THR A 142 6.24 34.17 -20.97
C THR A 142 7.14 33.26 -20.11
N ILE A 143 7.02 33.38 -18.81
CA ILE A 143 7.81 32.55 -17.85
C ILE A 143 7.18 31.16 -17.67
N ALA A 144 5.87 31.05 -17.77
CA ALA A 144 5.12 29.84 -17.46
C ALA A 144 5.60 28.63 -18.27
N GLU A 145 5.75 28.81 -19.60
CA GLU A 145 6.21 27.70 -20.47
C GLU A 145 7.60 27.19 -20.05
N THR A 146 8.54 28.11 -19.81
CA THR A 146 9.88 27.75 -19.36
C THR A 146 9.85 27.05 -18.01
N ARG A 147 9.04 27.53 -17.06
CA ARG A 147 8.91 26.91 -15.74
C ARG A 147 8.23 25.56 -15.79
N CYS A 148 7.22 25.40 -16.65
CA CYS A 148 6.58 24.10 -16.89
C CYS A 148 7.57 23.07 -17.43
N ASN A 149 8.40 23.45 -18.41
CA ASN A 149 9.42 22.56 -18.97
C ASN A 149 10.46 22.15 -17.92
N VAL A 150 10.98 23.12 -17.13
CA VAL A 150 11.90 22.84 -16.03
C VAL A 150 11.28 21.86 -15.03
N ARG A 151 10.03 22.10 -14.62
CA ARG A 151 9.34 21.22 -13.67
C ARG A 151 9.07 19.83 -14.24
N TYR A 152 8.73 19.76 -15.52
CA TYR A 152 8.58 18.47 -16.22
C TYR A 152 9.88 17.68 -16.21
N ASP A 153 11.00 18.31 -16.51
CA ASP A 153 12.31 17.64 -16.50
C ASP A 153 12.73 17.21 -15.09
N GLU A 154 12.49 18.06 -14.08
CA GLU A 154 12.72 17.69 -12.66
C GLU A 154 11.92 16.43 -12.29
N PHE A 155 10.61 16.44 -12.56
CA PHE A 155 9.72 15.31 -12.26
C PHE A 155 10.11 14.04 -13.01
N LYS A 156 10.48 14.18 -14.29
CA LYS A 156 10.95 13.05 -15.10
C LYS A 156 12.22 12.42 -14.52
N ASN A 157 13.16 13.25 -14.07
CA ASN A 157 14.39 12.77 -13.47
C ASN A 157 14.15 12.12 -12.10
N GLU A 158 13.34 12.74 -11.23
CA GLU A 158 12.94 12.18 -9.93
C GLU A 158 12.25 10.82 -10.10
N SER A 159 11.32 10.72 -11.05
CA SER A 159 10.61 9.47 -11.36
C SER A 159 11.53 8.41 -11.94
N GLY A 160 12.48 8.80 -12.82
CA GLY A 160 13.50 7.90 -13.36
C GLY A 160 14.37 7.29 -12.25
N GLU A 161 14.86 8.11 -11.33
CA GLU A 161 15.64 7.61 -10.19
C GLU A 161 14.86 6.65 -9.28
N LEU A 162 13.55 6.87 -9.10
CA LEU A 162 12.70 5.96 -8.32
C LEU A 162 12.53 4.62 -9.01
N ILE A 163 12.36 4.62 -10.34
CA ILE A 163 12.26 3.41 -11.17
C ILE A 163 13.58 2.62 -11.09
N ASP A 164 14.72 3.28 -11.31
CA ASP A 164 16.05 2.65 -11.26
C ASP A 164 16.33 1.99 -9.90
N LYS A 165 15.94 2.68 -8.80
CA LYS A 165 16.06 2.14 -7.44
C LYS A 165 15.12 0.93 -7.22
N ALA A 166 13.92 0.96 -7.80
CA ALA A 166 12.97 -0.15 -7.70
C ALA A 166 13.46 -1.36 -8.51
N GLU A 167 13.98 -1.15 -9.71
CA GLU A 167 14.57 -2.20 -10.54
C GLU A 167 15.79 -2.85 -9.87
N THR A 168 16.67 -2.05 -9.30
CA THR A 168 17.83 -2.56 -8.55
C THR A 168 17.40 -3.45 -7.39
N ARG A 169 16.44 -3.00 -6.57
CA ARG A 169 15.90 -3.78 -5.45
C ARG A 169 15.20 -5.06 -5.91
N PHE A 170 14.51 -4.99 -7.04
CA PHE A 170 13.85 -6.16 -7.63
C PHE A 170 14.88 -7.21 -8.06
N GLU A 171 15.94 -6.81 -8.77
CA GLU A 171 16.97 -7.73 -9.22
C GLU A 171 17.75 -8.35 -8.06
N GLU A 172 18.06 -7.56 -7.01
CA GLU A 172 18.67 -8.09 -5.77
C GLU A 172 17.80 -9.16 -5.10
N LYS A 173 16.48 -8.91 -4.97
CA LYS A 173 15.53 -9.87 -4.41
C LYS A 173 15.42 -11.13 -5.27
N LYS A 174 15.38 -10.98 -6.58
CA LYS A 174 15.33 -12.07 -7.54
C LYS A 174 16.57 -12.96 -7.44
N GLN A 175 17.76 -12.37 -7.40
CA GLN A 175 19.00 -13.12 -7.23
C GLN A 175 19.06 -13.87 -5.89
N LYS A 176 18.60 -13.23 -4.82
CA LYS A 176 18.51 -13.89 -3.51
C LYS A 176 17.56 -15.09 -3.54
N ALA A 177 16.38 -14.93 -4.16
CA ALA A 177 15.41 -16.01 -4.29
C ALA A 177 15.96 -17.17 -5.15
N MET A 178 16.66 -16.86 -6.25
CA MET A 178 17.30 -17.88 -7.09
C MET A 178 18.36 -18.68 -6.33
N LYS A 179 19.22 -18.02 -5.54
CA LYS A 179 20.21 -18.73 -4.69
C LYS A 179 19.55 -19.62 -3.64
N GLN A 180 18.46 -19.17 -3.04
CA GLN A 180 17.70 -19.98 -2.08
C GLN A 180 17.07 -21.20 -2.75
N LEU A 181 16.53 -21.02 -3.93
CA LEU A 181 15.93 -22.11 -4.72
C LEU A 181 17.00 -23.14 -5.10
N GLU A 182 18.15 -22.71 -5.58
CA GLU A 182 19.26 -23.61 -5.93
C GLU A 182 19.77 -24.40 -4.73
N SER A 183 19.91 -23.74 -3.56
CA SER A 183 20.27 -24.42 -2.30
C SER A 183 19.21 -25.45 -1.90
N ALA A 184 17.92 -25.14 -2.06
CA ALA A 184 16.85 -26.08 -1.76
C ALA A 184 16.83 -27.28 -2.72
N TYR A 185 17.11 -27.08 -4.00
CA TYR A 185 17.26 -28.17 -4.97
C TYR A 185 18.44 -29.08 -4.63
N GLN A 186 19.57 -28.50 -4.20
CA GLN A 186 20.72 -29.31 -3.77
C GLN A 186 20.37 -30.16 -2.55
N GLN A 187 19.74 -29.58 -1.52
CA GLN A 187 19.30 -30.31 -0.33
C GLN A 187 18.32 -31.43 -0.69
N LEU A 188 17.40 -31.18 -1.61
CA LEU A 188 16.46 -32.21 -2.06
C LEU A 188 17.17 -33.35 -2.80
N SER A 189 18.15 -33.02 -3.63
CA SER A 189 18.98 -34.01 -4.32
C SER A 189 19.75 -34.90 -3.34
N ASP A 190 20.39 -34.30 -2.35
CA ASP A 190 21.17 -34.98 -1.33
C ASP A 190 20.26 -35.90 -0.49
N ALA A 191 19.10 -35.39 -0.04
CA ALA A 191 18.12 -36.19 0.71
C ALA A 191 17.55 -37.36 -0.14
N THR A 192 17.38 -37.14 -1.44
CA THR A 192 16.94 -38.21 -2.34
C THR A 192 18.01 -39.32 -2.47
N ALA A 193 19.28 -38.92 -2.57
CA ALA A 193 20.39 -39.86 -2.60
C ALA A 193 20.51 -40.73 -1.30
N GLU A 194 20.35 -40.04 -0.15
CA GLU A 194 20.31 -40.73 1.17
C GLU A 194 19.13 -41.69 1.26
N LEU A 195 17.94 -41.28 0.79
CA LEU A 195 16.77 -42.16 0.81
C LEU A 195 16.96 -43.40 -0.08
N ASN A 196 17.54 -43.23 -1.26
CA ASN A 196 17.83 -44.34 -2.17
C ASN A 196 18.86 -45.33 -1.54
N SER A 197 19.88 -44.80 -0.85
CA SER A 197 20.86 -45.61 -0.14
C SER A 197 20.24 -46.40 1.00
N ALA A 198 19.39 -45.74 1.81
CA ALA A 198 18.66 -46.41 2.89
C ALA A 198 17.70 -47.50 2.37
N GLN A 199 17.03 -47.23 1.24
CA GLN A 199 16.15 -48.21 0.60
C GLN A 199 16.95 -49.46 0.14
N ALA A 200 18.11 -49.26 -0.46
CA ALA A 200 18.98 -50.37 -0.89
C ALA A 200 19.46 -51.20 0.30
N GLU A 201 19.76 -50.56 1.44
CA GLU A 201 20.12 -51.27 2.68
C GLU A 201 18.94 -52.10 3.24
N ILE A 202 17.74 -51.55 3.21
CA ILE A 202 16.51 -52.24 3.62
C ILE A 202 16.28 -53.48 2.72
N ASP A 203 16.42 -53.33 1.42
CA ASP A 203 16.20 -54.40 0.46
C ASP A 203 17.25 -55.53 0.66
N SER A 204 18.52 -55.17 0.94
CA SER A 204 19.56 -56.15 1.29
C SER A 204 19.24 -56.90 2.58
N ARG A 205 18.84 -56.17 3.62
CA ARG A 205 18.46 -56.83 4.91
C ARG A 205 17.22 -57.71 4.78
N LYS A 206 16.28 -57.31 3.94
CA LYS A 206 15.10 -58.13 3.64
C LYS A 206 15.48 -59.44 2.99
N GLN A 207 16.41 -59.44 2.04
CA GLN A 207 16.94 -60.65 1.42
C GLN A 207 17.66 -61.54 2.44
N GLU A 208 18.49 -60.97 3.32
CA GLU A 208 19.16 -61.73 4.40
C GLU A 208 18.16 -62.41 5.34
N ILE A 209 17.03 -61.74 5.65
CA ILE A 209 15.95 -62.30 6.45
C ILE A 209 15.25 -63.45 5.71
N GLU A 210 14.96 -63.29 4.42
CA GLU A 210 14.35 -64.35 3.60
C GLU A 210 15.25 -65.59 3.54
N ASP A 211 16.57 -65.41 3.28
CA ASP A 211 17.55 -66.49 3.25
C ASP A 211 17.65 -67.18 4.61
N ALA A 212 17.65 -66.44 5.72
CA ALA A 212 17.68 -67.01 7.07
C ALA A 212 16.38 -67.75 7.39
N GLN A 213 15.25 -67.34 6.89
CA GLN A 213 13.96 -67.99 7.05
C GLN A 213 13.91 -69.32 6.30
N GLU A 214 14.41 -69.36 5.04
CA GLU A 214 14.55 -70.64 4.32
C GLU A 214 15.45 -71.65 5.05
N LEU A 215 16.57 -71.21 5.64
CA LEU A 215 17.47 -72.06 6.41
C LEU A 215 16.78 -72.59 7.66
N LEU A 216 15.97 -71.77 8.35
CA LEU A 216 15.21 -72.14 9.51
C LEU A 216 14.18 -73.23 9.18
N ASP A 217 13.44 -73.08 8.08
CA ASP A 217 12.43 -74.02 7.59
C ASP A 217 13.07 -75.39 7.25
N LEU A 218 14.28 -75.39 6.62
CA LEU A 218 15.04 -76.59 6.37
C LEU A 218 15.50 -77.31 7.67
N GLN A 219 15.90 -76.52 8.66
CA GLN A 219 16.28 -77.05 9.97
C GLN A 219 15.08 -77.63 10.72
N GLU A 220 13.93 -76.99 10.70
CA GLU A 220 12.69 -77.51 11.32
C GLU A 220 12.25 -78.81 10.64
N GLY A 221 12.27 -78.84 9.28
CA GLY A 221 12.01 -80.09 8.56
C GLY A 221 12.92 -81.27 8.98
N SER A 222 14.23 -81.01 9.10
CA SER A 222 15.20 -81.98 9.57
C SER A 222 14.97 -82.41 11.03
N LEU A 223 14.54 -81.46 11.88
CA LEU A 223 14.21 -81.71 13.27
C LEU A 223 12.98 -82.63 13.39
N ASP A 224 11.96 -82.37 12.56
CA ASP A 224 10.74 -83.20 12.55
C ASP A 224 11.01 -84.63 12.04
N GLU A 225 11.86 -84.80 11.02
CA GLU A 225 12.31 -86.05 10.56
C GLU A 225 13.05 -86.85 11.70
N ASN A 226 13.93 -86.20 12.41
CA ASN A 226 14.66 -86.78 13.53
C ASN A 226 13.72 -87.13 14.71
N ARG A 227 12.72 -86.34 15.03
CA ARG A 227 11.65 -86.63 15.98
C ARG A 227 10.88 -87.89 15.59
N GLN A 228 10.49 -88.01 14.32
CA GLN A 228 9.82 -89.21 13.81
C GLN A 228 10.70 -90.50 14.02
N LYS A 229 11.99 -90.42 13.65
CA LYS A 229 12.94 -91.55 13.85
C LYS A 229 13.09 -91.93 15.30
N VAL A 230 13.13 -90.94 16.20
CA VAL A 230 13.16 -91.20 17.67
C VAL A 230 11.89 -91.86 18.17
N GLU A 231 10.72 -91.40 17.68
CA GLU A 231 9.43 -92.05 18.07
C GLU A 231 9.30 -93.48 17.51
N GLU A 232 9.76 -93.73 16.29
CA GLU A 232 9.85 -95.14 15.77
C GLU A 232 10.80 -95.98 16.51
N ALA A 233 11.98 -95.49 16.89
CA ALA A 233 12.94 -96.20 17.73
C ALA A 233 12.39 -96.54 19.14
N LYS A 234 11.65 -95.58 19.75
CA LYS A 234 10.94 -95.82 21.03
C LYS A 234 9.87 -96.89 20.88
N LYS A 235 9.09 -96.94 19.85
CA LYS A 235 8.08 -97.99 19.57
C LYS A 235 8.76 -99.33 19.40
N THR A 236 9.86 -99.44 18.64
CA THR A 236 10.63 -100.66 18.47
C THR A 236 11.23 -101.12 19.76
N LEU A 237 11.76 -100.24 20.58
CA LEU A 237 12.32 -100.56 21.88
C LEU A 237 11.26 -101.06 22.85
N ALA A 238 10.06 -100.51 22.83
CA ALA A 238 8.93 -100.98 23.63
C ALA A 238 8.46 -102.35 23.22
N THR A 239 8.43 -102.67 21.93
CA THR A 239 8.09 -104.04 21.45
C THR A 239 9.15 -105.05 21.82
N LEU A 240 10.43 -104.73 21.78
CA LEU A 240 11.53 -105.62 22.21
C LEU A 240 11.57 -105.84 23.74
N ARG A 241 11.05 -104.88 24.51
CA ARG A 241 10.92 -105.05 25.97
C ARG A 241 9.74 -105.94 26.42
N ALA A 242 8.72 -106.06 25.52
CA ALA A 242 7.52 -106.83 25.77
C ALA A 242 7.65 -108.34 25.33
N GLN A 243 8.74 -108.69 24.66
CA GLN A 243 9.14 -110.03 24.36
C GLN A 243 10.11 -110.54 25.46
#